data_780514399a06ef28bca8ba9b7725f5c3
#
_entry.id   780514399a06ef28bca8ba9b7725f5c3
#
_cell.length_a   1.000
_cell.length_b   1.000
_cell.length_c   1.000
_cell.angle_alpha   90.00
_cell.angle_beta   90.00
_cell.angle_gamma   90.00
#
_symmetry.space_group_name_H-M   'P 1'
#
loop_
_entity.id
_entity.type
_entity.pdbx_description
1 polymer ?
#
loop_
_entity_poly.entity_id
_entity_poly.type
_entity_poly.pdbx_seq_one_letter_code
_entity_poly.pdbx_strand_id
1 'polypeptide(L)'
;MILLDKLRLINWHYFLNVTADIKKITFLTGANGTGKSTIIDAMQLLLTGDTAGRNFNKAASEKTGRTLKGYLRGDTGETDSGDIICLRHGKFSSYVAMEFTENENEYFTLGIVF
;
A
#
# COMPACT_ATOMS: atom_id res chain seq x y z
N MET A 1 -0.30 23.09 11.25
CA MET A 1 0.44 22.18 10.31
C MET A 1 -0.31 20.86 10.24
N ILE A 2 -0.51 20.36 9.04
CA ILE A 2 -1.16 19.06 8.82
C ILE A 2 -0.10 17.97 8.87
N LEU A 3 -0.32 16.97 9.70
CA LEU A 3 0.60 15.84 9.86
C LEU A 3 -0.15 14.52 9.68
N LEU A 4 0.49 13.56 9.03
CA LEU A 4 -0.02 12.20 8.97
C LEU A 4 0.14 11.55 10.34
N ASP A 5 -0.95 11.00 10.86
CA ASP A 5 -0.99 10.35 12.17
C ASP A 5 -1.09 8.83 12.09
N LYS A 6 -1.93 8.31 11.20
CA LYS A 6 -2.14 6.86 11.03
C LYS A 6 -2.31 6.48 9.57
N LEU A 7 -1.87 5.28 9.27
CA LEU A 7 -2.10 4.61 7.99
C LEU A 7 -2.80 3.29 8.25
N ARG A 8 -3.87 2.99 7.51
CA ARG A 8 -4.55 1.71 7.58
C ARG A 8 -4.60 1.05 6.21
N LEU A 9 -4.22 -0.23 6.17
CA LEU A 9 -4.23 -1.06 4.99
C LEU A 9 -5.08 -2.31 5.24
N ILE A 10 -6.04 -2.58 4.37
CA ILE A 10 -6.85 -3.79 4.39
C ILE A 10 -6.76 -4.43 3.02
N ASN A 11 -6.35 -5.70 2.98
CA ASN A 11 -6.14 -6.46 1.74
C ASN A 11 -5.27 -5.71 0.73
N TRP A 12 -4.14 -5.22 1.19
CA TRP A 12 -3.14 -4.56 0.36
C TRP A 12 -1.86 -5.39 0.39
N HIS A 13 -1.56 -6.08 -0.70
CA HIS A 13 -0.46 -7.04 -0.84
C HIS A 13 -0.47 -8.04 0.33
N TYR A 14 0.60 -8.12 1.12
CA TYR A 14 0.68 -9.01 2.28
C TYR A 14 -0.15 -8.54 3.48
N PHE A 15 -0.60 -7.32 3.49
CA PHE A 15 -1.29 -6.75 4.64
C PHE A 15 -2.77 -7.09 4.58
N LEU A 16 -3.25 -7.87 5.54
CA LEU A 16 -4.67 -8.22 5.65
C LEU A 16 -5.46 -7.10 6.34
N ASN A 17 -4.95 -6.64 7.49
CA ASN A 17 -5.56 -5.56 8.25
C ASN A 17 -4.52 -5.00 9.21
N VAL A 18 -3.92 -3.89 8.85
CA VAL A 18 -2.83 -3.27 9.60
C VAL A 18 -3.13 -1.79 9.79
N THR A 19 -2.94 -1.31 11.00
CA THR A 19 -2.91 0.10 11.33
C THR A 19 -1.52 0.46 11.83
N ALA A 20 -0.88 1.43 11.19
CA ALA A 20 0.43 1.92 11.59
C ALA A 20 0.31 3.34 12.14
N ASP A 21 0.91 3.58 13.31
CA ASP A 21 1.04 4.92 13.86
C ASP A 21 2.23 5.62 13.21
N ILE A 22 2.00 6.84 12.74
CA ILE A 22 3.00 7.64 12.06
C ILE A 22 3.29 8.86 12.92
N LYS A 23 4.56 9.18 13.10
CA LYS A 23 5.00 10.38 13.80
C LYS A 23 5.57 11.39 12.83
N LYS A 24 5.84 12.59 13.31
CA LYS A 24 6.42 13.68 12.50
C LYS A 24 7.67 13.22 11.74
N ILE A 25 8.49 12.40 12.38
CA ILE A 25 9.61 11.70 11.74
C ILE A 25 9.43 10.22 12.00
N THR A 26 9.31 9.44 10.92
CA THR A 26 9.10 7.99 11.01
C THR A 26 10.05 7.30 10.04
N PHE A 27 10.75 6.28 10.53
CA PHE A 27 11.64 5.45 9.72
C PHE A 27 10.97 4.12 9.43
N LEU A 28 10.95 3.74 8.14
CA LEU A 28 10.55 2.41 7.71
C LEU A 28 11.83 1.59 7.52
N THR A 29 12.04 0.64 8.40
CA THR A 29 13.25 -0.19 8.40
C THR A 29 12.89 -1.66 8.22
N GLY A 30 13.83 -2.43 7.72
CA GLY A 30 13.67 -3.86 7.55
C GLY A 30 14.49 -4.38 6.37
N ALA A 31 14.57 -5.69 6.26
CA ALA A 31 15.23 -6.35 5.13
C ALA A 31 14.40 -6.17 3.85
N ASN A 32 15.00 -6.43 2.69
CA ASN A 32 14.28 -6.44 1.42
C ASN A 32 13.14 -7.45 1.47
N GLY A 33 11.98 -7.08 0.91
CA GLY A 33 10.80 -7.94 0.88
C GLY A 33 9.93 -7.86 2.14
N THR A 34 10.20 -6.95 3.08
CA THR A 34 9.39 -6.80 4.31
C THR A 34 8.20 -5.86 4.16
N GLY A 35 7.97 -5.30 2.97
CA GLY A 35 6.79 -4.48 2.69
C GLY A 35 7.02 -2.97 2.77
N LYS A 36 8.26 -2.50 2.89
CA LYS A 36 8.56 -1.06 2.94
C LYS A 36 8.06 -0.30 1.71
N SER A 37 8.42 -0.77 0.53
CA SER A 37 7.96 -0.16 -0.73
C SER A 37 6.46 -0.33 -0.93
N THR A 38 5.89 -1.43 -0.47
CA THR A 38 4.46 -1.71 -0.53
C THR A 38 3.66 -0.67 0.26
N ILE A 39 4.14 -0.28 1.44
CA ILE A 39 3.53 0.76 2.27
C ILE A 39 3.65 2.13 1.58
N ILE A 40 4.82 2.47 1.05
CA ILE A 40 5.05 3.75 0.37
C ILE A 40 4.16 3.85 -0.87
N ASP A 41 4.02 2.78 -1.64
CA ASP A 41 3.17 2.77 -2.83
C ASP A 41 1.70 2.97 -2.48
N ALA A 42 1.22 2.41 -1.36
CA ALA A 42 -0.14 2.66 -0.88
C ALA A 42 -0.35 4.14 -0.54
N MET A 43 0.61 4.76 0.13
CA MET A 43 0.55 6.18 0.46
C MET A 43 0.55 7.05 -0.79
N GLN A 44 1.38 6.74 -1.77
CA GLN A 44 1.43 7.47 -3.03
C GLN A 44 0.12 7.35 -3.81
N LEU A 45 -0.44 6.15 -3.87
CA LEU A 45 -1.74 5.93 -4.51
C LEU A 45 -2.82 6.83 -3.92
N LEU A 46 -2.91 6.87 -2.60
CA LEU A 46 -3.93 7.67 -1.92
C LEU A 46 -3.71 9.16 -2.11
N LEU A 47 -2.48 9.63 -2.03
CA LEU A 47 -2.16 11.06 -2.15
C LEU A 47 -2.27 11.57 -3.58
N THR A 48 -1.94 10.74 -4.58
CA THR A 48 -1.95 11.16 -5.98
C THR A 48 -3.23 10.78 -6.73
N GLY A 49 -3.95 9.76 -6.27
CA GLY A 49 -5.10 9.20 -6.97
C GLY A 49 -4.74 8.52 -8.29
N ASP A 50 -3.47 8.24 -8.52
CA ASP A 50 -3.00 7.66 -9.77
C ASP A 50 -3.08 6.13 -9.75
N THR A 51 -4.19 5.59 -10.26
CA THR A 51 -4.44 4.15 -10.32
C THR A 51 -3.65 3.42 -11.41
N ALA A 52 -3.00 4.15 -12.30
CA ALA A 52 -2.13 3.54 -13.31
C ALA A 52 -0.80 3.01 -12.73
N GLY A 53 -0.48 3.39 -11.50
CA GLY A 53 0.72 2.88 -10.82
C GLY A 53 2.03 3.47 -11.30
N ARG A 54 2.00 4.63 -11.95
CA ARG A 54 3.21 5.28 -12.49
C ARG A 54 4.19 5.66 -11.39
N ASN A 55 3.70 5.93 -10.20
CA ASN A 55 4.51 6.33 -9.05
C ASN A 55 4.92 5.15 -8.16
N PHE A 56 4.53 3.91 -8.52
CA PHE A 56 4.90 2.75 -7.74
C PHE A 56 6.39 2.43 -7.89
N ASN A 57 6.99 1.99 -6.79
CA ASN A 57 8.38 1.56 -6.79
C ASN A 57 8.54 0.30 -7.64
N LYS A 58 9.72 0.16 -8.23
CA LYS A 58 10.11 -1.04 -8.96
C LYS A 58 11.18 -1.76 -8.16
N ALA A 59 11.01 -3.06 -7.97
CA ALA A 59 12.10 -3.88 -7.45
C ALA A 59 13.19 -4.01 -8.51
N ALA A 60 14.44 -4.05 -8.07
CA ALA A 60 15.58 -4.11 -9.00
C ALA A 60 15.56 -5.34 -9.91
N SER A 61 14.90 -6.42 -9.47
CA SER A 61 14.80 -7.68 -10.21
C SER A 61 13.53 -7.79 -11.07
N GLU A 62 12.63 -6.82 -11.00
CA GLU A 62 11.36 -6.87 -11.74
C GLU A 62 11.57 -6.32 -13.17
N LYS A 63 11.12 -7.08 -14.16
CA LYS A 63 11.10 -6.65 -15.56
C LYS A 63 9.96 -5.67 -15.83
N THR A 64 8.86 -5.81 -15.11
CA THR A 64 7.70 -4.95 -15.17
C THR A 64 7.50 -4.27 -13.83
N GLY A 65 7.05 -3.02 -13.85
CA GLY A 65 6.72 -2.31 -12.63
C GLY A 65 5.56 -2.95 -11.88
N ARG A 66 5.41 -2.60 -10.62
CA ARG A 66 4.28 -3.01 -9.80
C ARG A 66 3.00 -2.38 -10.32
N THR A 67 1.89 -3.10 -10.17
CA THR A 67 0.58 -2.66 -10.63
C THR A 67 -0.40 -2.60 -9.47
N LEU A 68 -1.45 -1.78 -9.59
CA LEU A 68 -2.53 -1.73 -8.63
C LEU A 68 -3.18 -3.12 -8.48
N LYS A 69 -3.48 -3.77 -9.60
CA LYS A 69 -4.09 -5.10 -9.60
C LYS A 69 -3.23 -6.13 -8.85
N GLY A 70 -1.91 -6.07 -9.05
CA GLY A 70 -0.97 -6.93 -8.34
C GLY A 70 -0.98 -6.71 -6.83
N TYR A 71 -1.05 -5.46 -6.39
CA TYR A 71 -1.17 -5.16 -4.97
C TYR A 71 -2.50 -5.62 -4.37
N LEU A 72 -3.60 -5.42 -5.09
CA LEU A 72 -4.93 -5.81 -4.61
C LEU A 72 -5.05 -7.34 -4.49
N ARG A 73 -4.57 -8.07 -5.49
CA ARG A 73 -4.58 -9.55 -5.46
C ARG A 73 -3.52 -10.12 -4.52
N GLY A 74 -2.46 -9.39 -4.27
CA GLY A 74 -1.30 -9.88 -3.55
C GLY A 74 -0.48 -10.84 -4.40
N ASP A 75 -0.03 -10.39 -5.58
CA ASP A 75 0.79 -11.20 -6.48
C ASP A 75 2.12 -11.54 -5.81
N THR A 76 2.46 -12.82 -5.77
CA THR A 76 3.68 -13.33 -5.11
C THR A 76 4.67 -13.98 -6.07
N GLY A 77 4.29 -14.20 -7.32
CA GLY A 77 5.15 -14.82 -8.32
C GLY A 77 4.37 -15.39 -9.49
N GLU A 78 5.04 -16.22 -10.26
CA GLU A 78 4.47 -16.92 -11.41
C GLU A 78 4.77 -18.41 -11.33
N THR A 79 3.87 -19.23 -11.88
CA THR A 79 4.12 -20.65 -12.07
C THR A 79 5.03 -20.85 -13.29
N ASP A 80 5.56 -22.06 -13.47
CA ASP A 80 6.37 -22.42 -14.63
C ASP A 80 5.63 -22.23 -15.96
N SER A 81 4.30 -22.31 -15.95
CA SER A 81 3.43 -22.09 -17.11
C SER A 81 3.06 -20.60 -17.32
N GLY A 82 3.56 -19.69 -16.50
CA GLY A 82 3.31 -18.25 -16.59
C GLY A 82 2.06 -17.76 -15.87
N ASP A 83 1.36 -18.62 -15.14
CA ASP A 83 0.19 -18.22 -14.34
C ASP A 83 0.65 -17.44 -13.10
N ILE A 84 -0.06 -16.36 -12.78
CA ILE A 84 0.25 -15.52 -11.62
C ILE A 84 -0.24 -16.19 -10.35
N ILE A 85 0.65 -16.28 -9.35
CA ILE A 85 0.32 -16.73 -8.00
C ILE A 85 -0.06 -15.50 -7.19
N CYS A 86 -1.21 -15.54 -6.54
CA CYS A 86 -1.68 -14.43 -5.72
C CYS A 86 -2.32 -14.92 -4.41
N LEU A 87 -2.39 -14.01 -3.42
CA LEU A 87 -2.90 -14.31 -2.09
C LEU A 87 -4.43 -14.31 -2.03
N ARG A 88 -5.09 -13.53 -2.88
CA ARG A 88 -6.54 -13.34 -2.86
C ARG A 88 -7.16 -13.69 -4.20
N HIS A 89 -8.27 -14.44 -4.13
CA HIS A 89 -9.05 -14.86 -5.29
C HIS A 89 -10.53 -14.50 -5.08
N GLY A 90 -11.27 -14.38 -6.18
CA GLY A 90 -12.70 -14.11 -6.13
C GLY A 90 -12.99 -12.65 -5.78
N LYS A 91 -14.10 -12.43 -5.09
CA LYS A 91 -14.54 -11.08 -4.70
C LYS A 91 -14.00 -10.73 -3.32
N PHE A 92 -13.41 -9.56 -3.22
CA PHE A 92 -12.94 -8.99 -1.95
C PHE A 92 -12.92 -7.46 -2.06
N SER A 93 -12.80 -6.79 -0.93
CA SER A 93 -12.62 -5.35 -0.88
C SER A 93 -11.27 -5.01 -0.27
N SER A 94 -10.65 -3.95 -0.78
CA SER A 94 -9.39 -3.43 -0.25
C SER A 94 -9.57 -1.97 0.15
N TYR A 95 -8.88 -1.57 1.20
CA TYR A 95 -8.95 -0.21 1.73
C TYR A 95 -7.55 0.32 1.98
N VAL A 96 -7.32 1.56 1.55
CA VAL A 96 -6.16 2.34 1.96
C VAL A 96 -6.69 3.62 2.58
N ALA A 97 -6.33 3.90 3.81
CA ALA A 97 -6.79 5.09 4.51
C ALA A 97 -5.64 5.74 5.28
N MET A 98 -5.62 7.07 5.27
CA MET A 98 -4.68 7.86 6.06
C MET A 98 -5.45 8.86 6.92
N GLU A 99 -5.15 8.88 8.21
CA GLU A 99 -5.67 9.86 9.15
C GLU A 99 -4.63 10.96 9.38
N PHE A 100 -5.07 12.20 9.24
CA PHE A 100 -4.24 13.38 9.43
C PHE A 100 -4.72 14.17 10.64
N THR A 101 -3.79 14.82 11.32
CA THR A 101 -4.10 15.80 12.36
C THR A 101 -3.75 17.21 11.87
N GLU A 102 -4.60 18.17 12.17
CA GLU A 102 -4.32 19.58 11.93
C GLU A 102 -3.88 20.27 13.23
N ASN A 103 -4.55 19.96 14.32
CA ASN A 103 -4.25 20.38 15.67
C ASN A 103 -4.44 19.18 16.61
N GLU A 104 -4.15 19.31 17.89
CA GLU A 104 -4.24 18.22 18.86
C GLU A 104 -5.63 17.55 18.91
N ASN A 105 -6.69 18.27 18.51
CA ASN A 105 -8.07 17.78 18.61
C ASN A 105 -8.82 17.70 17.28
N GLU A 106 -8.15 17.98 16.15
CA GLU A 106 -8.78 17.96 14.83
C GLU A 106 -8.14 16.90 13.93
N TYR A 107 -8.98 16.01 13.41
CA TYR A 107 -8.57 14.90 12.55
C TYR A 107 -9.40 14.89 11.29
N PHE A 108 -8.81 14.46 10.20
CA PHE A 108 -9.54 14.10 9.01
C PHE A 108 -8.92 12.86 8.36
N THR A 109 -9.73 12.13 7.63
CA THR A 109 -9.29 10.89 6.98
C THR A 109 -9.52 10.97 5.48
N LEU A 110 -8.50 10.60 4.73
CA LEU A 110 -8.62 10.29 3.32
C LEU A 110 -8.63 8.78 3.16
N GLY A 111 -9.49 8.28 2.30
CA GLY A 111 -9.57 6.84 2.07
C GLY A 111 -9.95 6.51 0.64
N ILE A 112 -9.53 5.33 0.20
CA ILE A 112 -9.90 4.77 -1.08
C ILE A 112 -10.32 3.31 -0.89
N VAL A 113 -11.35 2.90 -1.61
CA VAL A 113 -11.92 1.56 -1.55
C VAL A 113 -11.91 0.96 -2.95
N PHE A 114 -11.50 -0.30 -3.04
CA PHE A 114 -11.53 -1.07 -4.26
C PHE A 114 -12.41 -2.30 -4.12
#